data_8310acca4b8cb4d934cc5e0fae28fdd4
#
_entry.id   8310acca4b8cb4d934cc5e0fae28fdd4
#
_cell.length_a   1.000
_cell.length_b   1.000
_cell.length_c   1.000
_cell.angle_alpha   90.00
_cell.angle_beta   90.00
_cell.angle_gamma   90.00
#
_symmetry.space_group_name_H-M   'P 1'
#
loop_
_entity.id
_entity.type
_entity.pdbx_description
1 polymer ?
#
loop_
_entity_poly.entity_id
_entity_poly.type
_entity_poly.pdbx_seq_one_letter_code
_entity_poly.pdbx_strand_id
1 'polypeptide(L)'
;MIKRMMIKKMAAVVAAALTVVALAGCGKSTSAAADKSQVKVGVLQLIDQQALTAARKGFTEELAKAGYKGKKIKLDYVNAQGDQSNLQTMSQRLKRDKNDVNLAIATPAAQALHKEDATTPMLFTAVTDPKAAGLVSNPSKPDKNATGVTDKVDVAGQISFIHKVFPKAKKIGLLFNAAEENSQVQVKLARAAIKKLGLTAVEKTAATTNDVEQSATALMKQSEVIYIPTDNTMAASMATIGKVSTKEKVPVVPADATMVKLAGVATVGINYEDLGKQTGKLAVKLLKGKQVKDLAVETPAKTRLVTNPKRMQQFGLTEAMLKQAE
;
A
#
# COMPACT_ATOMS: atom_id res chain seq x y z
N MET A 1 -4.30 -36.13 -80.41
CA MET A 1 -4.02 -37.11 -79.31
C MET A 1 -2.96 -36.65 -78.30
N ILE A 2 -2.30 -35.53 -78.53
CA ILE A 2 -1.17 -35.04 -77.67
C ILE A 2 -1.64 -34.12 -76.53
N LYS A 3 -2.80 -33.46 -76.59
CA LYS A 3 -3.32 -32.55 -75.58
C LYS A 3 -3.88 -33.20 -74.28
N ARG A 4 -4.23 -34.51 -74.35
CA ARG A 4 -4.80 -35.23 -73.17
C ARG A 4 -3.76 -35.87 -72.29
N MET A 5 -2.53 -36.00 -72.71
CA MET A 5 -1.43 -36.58 -71.92
C MET A 5 -0.73 -35.57 -71.05
N MET A 6 -0.74 -34.26 -71.35
CA MET A 6 -0.10 -33.23 -70.55
C MET A 6 -0.90 -32.82 -69.30
N ILE A 7 -2.24 -32.97 -69.39
CA ILE A 7 -3.10 -32.61 -68.20
C ILE A 7 -3.02 -33.65 -67.07
N LYS A 8 -2.75 -34.94 -67.42
CA LYS A 8 -2.61 -36.01 -66.42
C LYS A 8 -1.26 -35.99 -65.66
N LYS A 9 -0.21 -35.40 -66.21
CA LYS A 9 1.10 -35.29 -65.54
C LYS A 9 1.23 -34.06 -64.69
N MET A 10 0.42 -33.00 -64.84
CA MET A 10 0.37 -31.84 -63.95
C MET A 10 -0.48 -32.08 -62.72
N ALA A 11 -1.47 -33.00 -62.76
CA ALA A 11 -2.29 -33.33 -61.57
C ALA A 11 -1.56 -34.19 -60.50
N ALA A 12 -0.53 -34.95 -60.93
CA ALA A 12 0.24 -35.81 -60.06
C ALA A 12 1.33 -35.05 -59.24
N VAL A 13 1.80 -33.88 -59.73
CA VAL A 13 2.83 -33.08 -59.04
C VAL A 13 2.21 -32.15 -57.97
N VAL A 14 0.95 -31.74 -58.16
CA VAL A 14 0.24 -30.90 -57.18
C VAL A 14 -0.26 -31.68 -55.97
N ALA A 15 -0.53 -32.99 -56.11
CA ALA A 15 -0.96 -33.85 -55.00
C ALA A 15 0.17 -34.26 -54.04
N ALA A 16 1.43 -34.21 -54.47
CA ALA A 16 2.61 -34.54 -53.61
C ALA A 16 3.14 -33.37 -52.80
N ALA A 17 2.74 -32.12 -53.11
CA ALA A 17 3.17 -30.92 -52.39
C ALA A 17 2.26 -30.52 -51.23
N LEU A 18 1.09 -31.15 -51.05
CA LEU A 18 0.08 -30.81 -50.04
C LEU A 18 0.11 -31.72 -48.77
N THR A 19 0.96 -32.76 -48.75
CA THR A 19 1.05 -33.71 -47.64
C THR A 19 2.20 -33.49 -46.66
N VAL A 20 3.04 -32.43 -46.86
CA VAL A 20 4.18 -32.14 -45.93
C VAL A 20 3.89 -31.00 -44.94
N VAL A 21 2.72 -30.33 -45.02
CA VAL A 21 2.40 -29.18 -44.13
C VAL A 21 1.58 -29.57 -42.88
N ALA A 22 1.18 -30.85 -42.72
CA ALA A 22 0.25 -31.27 -41.66
C ALA A 22 0.91 -31.90 -40.42
N LEU A 23 2.25 -31.90 -40.27
CA LEU A 23 2.92 -32.51 -39.09
C LEU A 23 3.81 -31.54 -38.29
N ALA A 24 3.64 -30.23 -38.42
CA ALA A 24 4.39 -29.25 -37.59
C ALA A 24 3.46 -28.43 -36.69
N GLY A 25 2.35 -28.98 -36.22
CA GLY A 25 1.30 -28.26 -35.47
C GLY A 25 1.00 -28.77 -34.08
N CYS A 26 1.95 -29.38 -33.36
CA CYS A 26 1.84 -29.65 -31.91
C CYS A 26 3.03 -29.05 -31.16
N GLY A 27 3.32 -27.76 -31.37
CA GLY A 27 4.15 -26.96 -30.52
C GLY A 27 3.26 -26.40 -29.42
N LYS A 28 3.44 -26.85 -28.18
CA LYS A 28 2.96 -26.15 -26.96
C LYS A 28 3.17 -24.67 -27.15
N SER A 29 2.07 -23.90 -27.17
CA SER A 29 2.11 -22.44 -27.03
C SER A 29 2.59 -22.13 -25.59
N THR A 30 3.87 -22.24 -25.35
CA THR A 30 4.50 -21.41 -24.35
C THR A 30 4.38 -20.00 -24.90
N SER A 31 3.45 -19.22 -24.37
CA SER A 31 3.47 -17.78 -24.55
C SER A 31 4.79 -17.28 -23.98
N ALA A 32 5.83 -17.25 -24.83
CA ALA A 32 7.03 -16.50 -24.55
C ALA A 32 6.54 -15.07 -24.35
N ALA A 33 6.58 -14.58 -23.10
CA ALA A 33 6.48 -13.16 -22.83
C ALA A 33 7.53 -12.52 -23.74
N ALA A 34 7.08 -11.77 -24.76
CA ALA A 34 7.98 -11.05 -25.63
C ALA A 34 8.90 -10.24 -24.73
N ASP A 35 10.19 -10.42 -24.86
CA ASP A 35 11.21 -9.67 -24.09
C ASP A 35 11.05 -8.20 -24.54
N LYS A 36 10.17 -7.46 -23.83
CA LYS A 36 9.95 -6.04 -24.12
C LYS A 36 11.24 -5.33 -23.79
N SER A 37 11.80 -4.65 -24.76
CA SER A 37 13.04 -3.87 -24.60
C SER A 37 12.96 -2.89 -23.42
N GLN A 38 11.76 -2.46 -23.03
CA GLN A 38 11.48 -1.58 -21.90
C GLN A 38 10.08 -1.88 -21.32
N VAL A 39 10.01 -2.07 -20.01
CA VAL A 39 8.72 -2.15 -19.27
C VAL A 39 8.30 -0.76 -18.77
N LYS A 40 7.00 -0.51 -18.71
CA LYS A 40 6.40 0.73 -18.19
C LYS A 40 5.69 0.45 -16.88
N VAL A 41 6.03 1.20 -15.85
CA VAL A 41 5.41 1.10 -14.52
C VAL A 41 4.93 2.48 -14.10
N GLY A 42 3.60 2.63 -13.94
CA GLY A 42 2.99 3.82 -13.37
C GLY A 42 3.00 3.73 -11.85
N VAL A 43 3.26 4.84 -11.17
CA VAL A 43 3.26 4.92 -9.71
C VAL A 43 2.44 6.12 -9.27
N LEU A 44 1.31 5.87 -8.60
CA LEU A 44 0.46 6.89 -7.97
C LEU A 44 0.66 6.87 -6.46
N GLN A 45 1.21 7.94 -5.91
CA GLN A 45 1.34 8.16 -4.46
C GLN A 45 0.31 9.17 -3.99
N LEU A 46 -0.38 8.89 -2.87
CA LEU A 46 -1.41 9.78 -2.32
C LEU A 46 -0.85 11.14 -1.92
N ILE A 47 0.18 11.16 -1.08
CA ILE A 47 0.77 12.37 -0.51
C ILE A 47 2.24 12.14 -0.19
N ASP A 48 3.02 13.21 -0.10
CA ASP A 48 4.42 13.11 0.32
C ASP A 48 4.49 13.05 1.85
N GLN A 49 4.83 11.87 2.36
CA GLN A 49 5.09 11.59 3.77
C GLN A 49 6.07 10.40 3.88
N GLN A 50 6.76 10.30 5.02
CA GLN A 50 7.91 9.40 5.16
C GLN A 50 7.60 7.93 4.89
N ALA A 51 6.45 7.40 5.35
CA ALA A 51 6.09 5.99 5.17
C ALA A 51 5.87 5.67 3.68
N LEU A 52 5.07 6.48 2.97
CA LEU A 52 4.76 6.24 1.56
C LEU A 52 5.99 6.42 0.67
N THR A 53 6.82 7.41 0.98
CA THR A 53 8.10 7.62 0.28
C THR A 53 9.07 6.45 0.51
N ALA A 54 9.14 5.91 1.74
CA ALA A 54 9.92 4.71 2.03
C ALA A 54 9.39 3.47 1.28
N ALA A 55 8.06 3.29 1.21
CA ALA A 55 7.46 2.19 0.45
C ALA A 55 7.79 2.30 -1.05
N ARG A 56 7.67 3.50 -1.65
CA ARG A 56 8.08 3.74 -3.04
C ARG A 56 9.56 3.45 -3.27
N LYS A 57 10.42 3.89 -2.36
CA LYS A 57 11.87 3.61 -2.41
C LYS A 57 12.14 2.11 -2.41
N GLY A 58 11.59 1.37 -1.44
CA GLY A 58 11.76 -0.08 -1.37
C GLY A 58 11.27 -0.81 -2.61
N PHE A 59 10.13 -0.38 -3.18
CA PHE A 59 9.60 -0.91 -4.43
C PHE A 59 10.56 -0.72 -5.60
N THR A 60 11.09 0.49 -5.79
CA THR A 60 12.01 0.80 -6.89
C THR A 60 13.36 0.11 -6.74
N GLU A 61 13.86 -0.03 -5.51
CA GLU A 61 15.08 -0.78 -5.22
C GLU A 61 14.94 -2.26 -5.59
N GLU A 62 13.81 -2.89 -5.27
CA GLU A 62 13.59 -4.31 -5.59
C GLU A 62 13.44 -4.53 -7.10
N LEU A 63 12.78 -3.62 -7.82
CA LEU A 63 12.75 -3.65 -9.29
C LEU A 63 14.17 -3.54 -9.87
N ALA A 64 14.98 -2.60 -9.39
CA ALA A 64 16.34 -2.40 -9.84
C ALA A 64 17.23 -3.62 -9.57
N LYS A 65 17.08 -4.25 -8.38
CA LYS A 65 17.76 -5.49 -8.00
C LYS A 65 17.37 -6.66 -8.92
N ALA A 66 16.13 -6.73 -9.38
CA ALA A 66 15.65 -7.72 -10.32
C ALA A 66 16.08 -7.45 -11.79
N GLY A 67 16.84 -6.39 -12.03
CA GLY A 67 17.36 -6.03 -13.36
C GLY A 67 16.53 -5.01 -14.12
N TYR A 68 15.38 -4.54 -13.57
CA TYR A 68 14.56 -3.46 -14.14
C TYR A 68 15.14 -2.10 -13.73
N LYS A 69 16.16 -1.63 -14.46
CA LYS A 69 16.85 -0.34 -14.22
C LYS A 69 17.30 0.31 -15.53
N GLY A 70 17.55 1.62 -15.50
CA GLY A 70 18.01 2.38 -16.67
C GLY A 70 17.06 2.25 -17.84
N LYS A 71 17.56 1.89 -19.03
CA LYS A 71 16.76 1.77 -20.25
C LYS A 71 15.75 0.63 -20.25
N LYS A 72 15.85 -0.33 -19.32
CA LYS A 72 14.93 -1.48 -19.23
C LYS A 72 13.60 -1.15 -18.57
N ILE A 73 13.45 -0.01 -17.91
CA ILE A 73 12.22 0.41 -17.24
C ILE A 73 11.96 1.90 -17.46
N LYS A 74 10.68 2.24 -17.69
CA LYS A 74 10.17 3.60 -17.57
C LYS A 74 9.27 3.64 -16.33
N LEU A 75 9.70 4.37 -15.29
CA LEU A 75 8.90 4.67 -14.11
C LEU A 75 8.21 6.02 -14.33
N ASP A 76 6.89 6.03 -14.31
CA ASP A 76 6.09 7.25 -14.37
C ASP A 76 5.47 7.51 -12.99
N TYR A 77 6.10 8.39 -12.24
CA TYR A 77 5.69 8.75 -10.88
C TYR A 77 4.84 10.00 -10.86
N VAL A 78 3.70 9.91 -10.17
CA VAL A 78 2.82 11.03 -9.87
C VAL A 78 2.43 11.03 -8.40
N ASN A 79 2.25 12.23 -7.83
CA ASN A 79 1.88 12.45 -6.43
C ASN A 79 0.66 13.36 -6.37
N ALA A 80 -0.43 12.87 -5.79
CA ALA A 80 -1.70 13.59 -5.71
C ALA A 80 -1.72 14.68 -4.62
N GLN A 81 -0.71 14.74 -3.75
CA GLN A 81 -0.58 15.72 -2.67
C GLN A 81 -1.80 15.77 -1.71
N GLY A 82 -2.48 14.63 -1.54
CA GLY A 82 -3.66 14.50 -0.69
C GLY A 82 -4.95 15.05 -1.29
N ASP A 83 -4.94 15.46 -2.56
CA ASP A 83 -6.07 16.07 -3.24
C ASP A 83 -6.85 15.05 -4.08
N GLN A 84 -8.19 15.02 -3.93
CA GLN A 84 -9.07 14.07 -4.62
C GLN A 84 -9.15 14.33 -6.13
N SER A 85 -9.10 15.59 -6.57
CA SER A 85 -9.13 15.95 -7.99
C SER A 85 -7.84 15.52 -8.67
N ASN A 86 -6.71 15.69 -7.98
CA ASN A 86 -5.42 15.20 -8.45
C ASN A 86 -5.39 13.67 -8.54
N LEU A 87 -5.94 12.95 -7.54
CA LEU A 87 -6.06 11.49 -7.60
C LEU A 87 -6.80 11.04 -8.86
N GLN A 88 -7.95 11.65 -9.16
CA GLN A 88 -8.72 11.33 -10.35
C GLN A 88 -7.95 11.63 -11.63
N THR A 89 -7.42 12.85 -11.76
CA THR A 89 -6.69 13.30 -12.97
C THR A 89 -5.46 12.44 -13.24
N MET A 90 -4.69 12.10 -12.19
CA MET A 90 -3.50 11.29 -12.30
C MET A 90 -3.82 9.82 -12.60
N SER A 91 -4.90 9.28 -12.05
CA SER A 91 -5.38 7.94 -12.38
C SER A 91 -5.77 7.81 -13.85
N GLN A 92 -6.52 8.80 -14.37
CA GLN A 92 -6.88 8.87 -15.79
C GLN A 92 -5.64 9.01 -16.70
N ARG A 93 -4.62 9.76 -16.26
CA ARG A 93 -3.35 9.86 -16.98
C ARG A 93 -2.66 8.51 -17.06
N LEU A 94 -2.46 7.82 -15.91
CA LEU A 94 -1.78 6.51 -15.88
C LEU A 94 -2.50 5.46 -16.73
N LYS A 95 -3.84 5.49 -16.80
CA LYS A 95 -4.63 4.66 -17.71
C LYS A 95 -4.28 4.93 -19.18
N ARG A 96 -4.19 6.21 -19.59
CA ARG A 96 -3.85 6.59 -20.98
C ARG A 96 -2.42 6.19 -21.36
N ASP A 97 -1.49 6.15 -20.39
CA ASP A 97 -0.08 5.83 -20.62
C ASP A 97 0.17 4.35 -20.94
N LYS A 98 -0.86 3.49 -20.78
CA LYS A 98 -0.84 2.07 -21.08
C LYS A 98 0.38 1.38 -20.47
N ASN A 99 0.50 1.48 -19.16
CA ASN A 99 1.56 0.85 -18.39
C ASN A 99 1.41 -0.68 -18.39
N ASP A 100 2.49 -1.41 -18.20
CA ASP A 100 2.47 -2.87 -18.03
C ASP A 100 1.96 -3.26 -16.65
N VAL A 101 2.25 -2.41 -15.64
CA VAL A 101 1.78 -2.53 -14.25
C VAL A 101 1.63 -1.14 -13.66
N ASN A 102 0.60 -0.92 -12.86
CA ASN A 102 0.46 0.27 -12.04
C ASN A 102 0.67 -0.08 -10.55
N LEU A 103 1.36 0.79 -9.81
CA LEU A 103 1.45 0.78 -8.36
C LEU A 103 0.66 1.94 -7.78
N ALA A 104 -0.24 1.65 -6.84
CA ALA A 104 -0.90 2.65 -6.01
C ALA A 104 -0.37 2.58 -4.58
N ILE A 105 0.00 3.70 -4.01
CA ILE A 105 0.57 3.81 -2.66
C ILE A 105 -0.41 4.57 -1.77
N ALA A 106 -0.99 3.90 -0.78
CA ALA A 106 -2.07 4.24 0.13
C ALA A 106 -3.49 3.93 -0.40
N THR A 107 -4.42 3.72 0.53
CA THR A 107 -5.80 3.31 0.24
C THR A 107 -6.54 4.27 -0.70
N PRO A 108 -6.56 5.60 -0.49
CA PRO A 108 -7.26 6.51 -1.41
C PRO A 108 -6.69 6.49 -2.83
N ALA A 109 -5.36 6.36 -2.97
CA ALA A 109 -4.72 6.26 -4.28
C ALA A 109 -5.09 4.95 -5.01
N ALA A 110 -5.14 3.83 -4.26
CA ALA A 110 -5.54 2.54 -4.81
C ALA A 110 -7.01 2.53 -5.25
N GLN A 111 -7.89 3.12 -4.45
CA GLN A 111 -9.32 3.26 -4.78
C GLN A 111 -9.53 4.11 -6.04
N ALA A 112 -8.87 5.27 -6.12
CA ALA A 112 -8.99 6.16 -7.27
C ALA A 112 -8.46 5.51 -8.56
N LEU A 113 -7.27 4.89 -8.50
CA LEU A 113 -6.66 4.25 -9.66
C LEU A 113 -7.47 3.05 -10.13
N HIS A 114 -7.94 2.21 -9.22
CA HIS A 114 -8.76 1.03 -9.55
C HIS A 114 -10.11 1.40 -10.17
N LYS A 115 -10.73 2.48 -9.70
CA LYS A 115 -11.97 3.02 -10.26
C LYS A 115 -11.80 3.49 -11.70
N GLU A 116 -10.70 4.14 -12.01
CA GLU A 116 -10.42 4.69 -13.35
C GLU A 116 -9.85 3.64 -14.31
N ASP A 117 -9.03 2.71 -13.83
CA ASP A 117 -8.35 1.69 -14.63
C ASP A 117 -8.42 0.30 -13.98
N ALA A 118 -9.44 -0.47 -14.34
CA ALA A 118 -9.59 -1.87 -13.94
C ALA A 118 -8.86 -2.85 -14.89
N THR A 119 -8.27 -2.37 -15.99
CA THR A 119 -7.69 -3.19 -17.06
C THR A 119 -6.20 -3.42 -16.93
N THR A 120 -5.44 -2.41 -16.54
CA THR A 120 -4.01 -2.55 -16.25
C THR A 120 -3.82 -3.29 -14.94
N PRO A 121 -2.96 -4.32 -14.86
CA PRO A 121 -2.62 -4.98 -13.61
C PRO A 121 -2.20 -3.96 -12.55
N MET A 122 -2.88 -3.96 -11.39
CA MET A 122 -2.60 -3.01 -10.33
C MET A 122 -1.97 -3.71 -9.12
N LEU A 123 -0.88 -3.17 -8.64
CA LEU A 123 -0.33 -3.43 -7.32
C LEU A 123 -0.71 -2.29 -6.37
N PHE A 124 -0.99 -2.64 -5.13
CA PHE A 124 -1.13 -1.68 -4.06
C PHE A 124 -0.13 -1.96 -2.94
N THR A 125 0.26 -0.92 -2.23
CA THR A 125 1.06 -1.00 -0.99
C THR A 125 0.55 0.03 0.00
N ALA A 126 0.75 -0.21 1.30
CA ALA A 126 0.21 0.65 2.34
C ALA A 126 -1.33 0.79 2.25
N VAL A 127 -2.02 -0.33 2.06
CA VAL A 127 -3.49 -0.43 2.06
C VAL A 127 -3.90 -1.33 3.23
N THR A 128 -4.60 -0.76 4.20
CA THR A 128 -4.90 -1.44 5.48
C THR A 128 -5.86 -2.61 5.31
N ASP A 129 -6.97 -2.40 4.58
CA ASP A 129 -7.97 -3.43 4.29
C ASP A 129 -8.41 -3.35 2.83
N PRO A 130 -7.79 -4.14 1.93
CA PRO A 130 -8.10 -4.10 0.50
C PRO A 130 -9.52 -4.60 0.18
N LYS A 131 -10.14 -5.38 1.07
CA LYS A 131 -11.52 -5.82 0.92
C LYS A 131 -12.49 -4.68 1.26
N ALA A 132 -12.32 -4.01 2.39
CA ALA A 132 -13.11 -2.83 2.76
C ALA A 132 -12.94 -1.71 1.71
N ALA A 133 -11.71 -1.52 1.21
CA ALA A 133 -11.40 -0.56 0.15
C ALA A 133 -11.99 -0.93 -1.24
N GLY A 134 -12.63 -2.10 -1.38
CA GLY A 134 -13.26 -2.54 -2.63
C GLY A 134 -12.29 -3.04 -3.71
N LEU A 135 -11.01 -3.21 -3.40
CA LEU A 135 -9.94 -3.58 -4.34
C LEU A 135 -9.90 -5.08 -4.64
N VAL A 136 -10.35 -5.91 -3.71
CA VAL A 136 -10.46 -7.37 -3.85
C VAL A 136 -11.69 -7.86 -3.09
N SER A 137 -12.33 -8.92 -3.58
CA SER A 137 -13.36 -9.63 -2.80
C SER A 137 -12.74 -10.77 -1.98
N ASN A 138 -11.72 -11.41 -2.54
CA ASN A 138 -10.97 -12.49 -1.91
C ASN A 138 -9.47 -12.20 -1.91
N PRO A 139 -8.86 -11.84 -0.75
CA PRO A 139 -7.42 -11.59 -0.67
C PRO A 139 -6.53 -12.78 -1.03
N SER A 140 -6.99 -14.01 -0.80
CA SER A 140 -6.21 -15.22 -1.12
C SER A 140 -6.20 -15.54 -2.62
N LYS A 141 -7.21 -15.06 -3.37
CA LYS A 141 -7.34 -15.21 -4.82
C LYS A 141 -7.94 -13.94 -5.40
N PRO A 142 -7.12 -12.91 -5.66
CA PRO A 142 -7.59 -11.61 -6.14
C PRO A 142 -8.41 -11.73 -7.41
N ASP A 143 -9.56 -11.05 -7.45
CA ASP A 143 -10.59 -11.20 -8.45
C ASP A 143 -10.90 -9.90 -9.24
N LYS A 144 -10.26 -8.78 -8.85
CA LYS A 144 -10.51 -7.46 -9.44
C LYS A 144 -9.27 -6.85 -10.12
N ASN A 145 -8.40 -7.69 -10.68
CA ASN A 145 -7.14 -7.28 -11.32
C ASN A 145 -6.24 -6.38 -10.46
N ALA A 146 -6.35 -6.52 -9.13
CA ALA A 146 -5.57 -5.81 -8.14
C ALA A 146 -5.04 -6.78 -7.08
N THR A 147 -3.78 -6.67 -6.71
CA THR A 147 -3.15 -7.38 -5.59
C THR A 147 -2.10 -6.49 -4.94
N GLY A 148 -1.47 -6.93 -3.87
CA GLY A 148 -0.44 -6.10 -3.24
C GLY A 148 -0.09 -6.54 -1.84
N VAL A 149 0.44 -5.59 -1.06
CA VAL A 149 0.86 -5.81 0.33
C VAL A 149 0.12 -4.84 1.23
N THR A 150 -0.56 -5.37 2.25
CA THR A 150 -1.27 -4.53 3.24
C THR A 150 -0.29 -3.93 4.24
N ASP A 151 -0.70 -2.86 4.90
CA ASP A 151 -0.03 -2.34 6.10
C ASP A 151 -0.81 -2.65 7.38
N LYS A 152 -1.57 -3.74 7.36
CA LYS A 152 -2.39 -4.15 8.49
C LYS A 152 -1.57 -4.34 9.75
N VAL A 153 -2.00 -3.70 10.83
CA VAL A 153 -1.41 -3.81 12.18
C VAL A 153 -2.42 -4.39 13.17
N ASP A 154 -1.94 -4.90 14.29
CA ASP A 154 -2.79 -5.33 15.40
C ASP A 154 -3.21 -4.12 16.25
N VAL A 155 -4.31 -3.48 15.84
CA VAL A 155 -4.86 -2.30 16.53
C VAL A 155 -5.23 -2.63 17.99
N ALA A 156 -5.78 -3.80 18.26
CA ALA A 156 -6.15 -4.19 19.62
C ALA A 156 -4.91 -4.36 20.52
N GLY A 157 -3.84 -4.97 19.98
CA GLY A 157 -2.54 -5.06 20.63
C GLY A 157 -1.93 -3.67 20.89
N GLN A 158 -2.01 -2.74 19.92
CA GLN A 158 -1.52 -1.36 20.11
C GLN A 158 -2.30 -0.61 21.19
N ILE A 159 -3.61 -0.76 21.30
CA ILE A 159 -4.41 -0.17 22.37
C ILE A 159 -4.07 -0.81 23.73
N SER A 160 -3.86 -2.13 23.77
CA SER A 160 -3.38 -2.83 24.97
C SER A 160 -2.00 -2.33 25.41
N PHE A 161 -1.08 -2.14 24.45
CA PHE A 161 0.23 -1.56 24.68
C PHE A 161 0.12 -0.15 25.31
N ILE A 162 -0.75 0.72 24.76
CA ILE A 162 -1.01 2.05 25.34
C ILE A 162 -1.47 1.94 26.78
N HIS A 163 -2.41 1.06 27.08
CA HIS A 163 -2.94 0.90 28.43
C HIS A 163 -1.87 0.41 29.42
N LYS A 164 -0.98 -0.50 29.00
CA LYS A 164 0.14 -0.97 29.83
C LYS A 164 1.19 0.13 30.06
N VAL A 165 1.51 0.94 29.05
CA VAL A 165 2.49 2.04 29.16
C VAL A 165 1.93 3.21 29.98
N PHE A 166 0.65 3.49 29.86
CA PHE A 166 -0.05 4.58 30.53
C PHE A 166 -1.21 4.06 31.42
N PRO A 167 -0.93 3.29 32.50
CA PRO A 167 -1.98 2.59 33.25
C PRO A 167 -2.94 3.53 34.00
N LYS A 168 -2.56 4.79 34.19
CA LYS A 168 -3.42 5.81 34.83
C LYS A 168 -4.37 6.49 33.84
N ALA A 169 -4.11 6.37 32.52
CA ALA A 169 -4.96 6.99 31.50
C ALA A 169 -6.33 6.30 31.45
N LYS A 170 -7.39 7.10 31.53
CA LYS A 170 -8.79 6.68 31.43
C LYS A 170 -9.42 7.08 30.09
N LYS A 171 -8.88 8.12 29.46
CA LYS A 171 -9.38 8.69 28.19
C LYS A 171 -8.30 8.60 27.13
N ILE A 172 -8.54 7.81 26.09
CA ILE A 172 -7.69 7.69 24.92
C ILE A 172 -8.30 8.52 23.79
N GLY A 173 -7.56 9.51 23.28
CA GLY A 173 -7.93 10.32 22.14
C GLY A 173 -7.65 9.59 20.83
N LEU A 174 -8.58 9.63 19.90
CA LEU A 174 -8.44 9.12 18.53
C LEU A 174 -8.42 10.31 17.56
N LEU A 175 -7.28 10.55 16.91
CA LEU A 175 -7.10 11.62 15.92
C LEU A 175 -6.94 11.00 14.54
N PHE A 176 -7.82 11.36 13.60
CA PHE A 176 -7.83 10.74 12.28
C PHE A 176 -8.56 11.59 11.23
N ASN A 177 -8.39 11.25 9.94
CA ASN A 177 -9.17 11.77 8.83
C ASN A 177 -10.35 10.81 8.55
N ALA A 178 -11.56 11.29 8.75
CA ALA A 178 -12.78 10.48 8.52
C ALA A 178 -13.07 10.21 7.03
N ALA A 179 -12.41 10.89 6.09
CA ALA A 179 -12.52 10.62 4.66
C ALA A 179 -11.61 9.45 4.20
N GLU A 180 -10.70 8.97 5.06
CA GLU A 180 -9.82 7.85 4.74
C GLU A 180 -10.43 6.53 5.27
N GLU A 181 -10.78 5.60 4.37
CA GLU A 181 -11.34 4.28 4.71
C GLU A 181 -10.43 3.46 5.64
N ASN A 182 -9.10 3.48 5.38
CA ASN A 182 -8.10 2.85 6.25
C ASN A 182 -8.18 3.34 7.70
N SER A 183 -8.40 4.63 7.90
CA SER A 183 -8.50 5.23 9.23
C SER A 183 -9.81 4.84 9.92
N GLN A 184 -10.93 4.86 9.21
CA GLN A 184 -12.23 4.43 9.74
C GLN A 184 -12.21 2.97 10.23
N VAL A 185 -11.64 2.05 9.44
CA VAL A 185 -11.50 0.63 9.81
C VAL A 185 -10.72 0.49 11.11
N GLN A 186 -9.57 1.16 11.23
CA GLN A 186 -8.74 1.07 12.42
C GLN A 186 -9.35 1.76 13.65
N VAL A 187 -10.00 2.92 13.48
CA VAL A 187 -10.72 3.62 14.56
C VAL A 187 -11.85 2.76 15.11
N LYS A 188 -12.59 2.07 14.25
CA LYS A 188 -13.63 1.11 14.70
C LYS A 188 -13.03 0.02 15.59
N LEU A 189 -11.87 -0.54 15.22
CA LEU A 189 -11.17 -1.56 16.01
C LEU A 189 -10.61 -0.97 17.31
N ALA A 190 -10.02 0.24 17.25
CA ALA A 190 -9.49 0.92 18.42
C ALA A 190 -10.60 1.23 19.44
N ARG A 191 -11.74 1.73 19.00
CA ARG A 191 -12.92 2.00 19.83
C ARG A 191 -13.39 0.74 20.56
N ALA A 192 -13.47 -0.38 19.84
CA ALA A 192 -13.84 -1.66 20.42
C ALA A 192 -12.84 -2.14 21.50
N ALA A 193 -11.53 -2.00 21.21
CA ALA A 193 -10.47 -2.38 22.15
C ALA A 193 -10.45 -1.48 23.39
N ILE A 194 -10.62 -0.15 23.25
CA ILE A 194 -10.70 0.82 24.33
C ILE A 194 -11.89 0.48 25.25
N LYS A 195 -13.07 0.23 24.67
CA LYS A 195 -14.26 -0.19 25.42
C LYS A 195 -14.04 -1.49 26.19
N LYS A 196 -13.39 -2.48 25.57
CA LYS A 196 -13.08 -3.78 26.21
C LYS A 196 -12.18 -3.63 27.45
N LEU A 197 -11.32 -2.62 27.46
CA LEU A 197 -10.45 -2.29 28.61
C LEU A 197 -11.13 -1.41 29.67
N GLY A 198 -12.43 -1.07 29.51
CA GLY A 198 -13.16 -0.19 30.42
C GLY A 198 -12.72 1.29 30.34
N LEU A 199 -12.08 1.67 29.23
CA LEU A 199 -11.59 3.03 28.99
C LEU A 199 -12.57 3.82 28.10
N THR A 200 -12.38 5.14 28.04
CA THR A 200 -13.21 6.06 27.23
C THR A 200 -12.43 6.49 25.99
N ALA A 201 -13.03 6.36 24.80
CA ALA A 201 -12.54 6.95 23.58
C ALA A 201 -13.08 8.37 23.40
N VAL A 202 -12.21 9.32 23.09
CA VAL A 202 -12.55 10.69 22.67
C VAL A 202 -12.07 10.88 21.25
N GLU A 203 -12.88 11.44 20.36
CA GLU A 203 -12.57 11.50 18.94
C GLU A 203 -12.55 12.94 18.42
N LYS A 204 -11.58 13.23 17.57
CA LYS A 204 -11.54 14.43 16.72
C LYS A 204 -11.01 14.05 15.36
N THR A 205 -11.57 14.68 14.33
CA THR A 205 -11.17 14.47 12.95
C THR A 205 -10.56 15.74 12.37
N ALA A 206 -9.68 15.58 11.38
CA ALA A 206 -9.22 16.65 10.53
C ALA A 206 -9.29 16.17 9.07
N ALA A 207 -9.94 16.93 8.21
CA ALA A 207 -10.12 16.57 6.81
C ALA A 207 -8.88 16.90 5.97
N THR A 208 -8.14 17.95 6.36
CA THR A 208 -6.92 18.41 5.70
C THR A 208 -5.79 18.62 6.71
N THR A 209 -4.56 18.74 6.23
CA THR A 209 -3.40 19.05 7.09
C THR A 209 -3.53 20.41 7.81
N ASN A 210 -4.30 21.34 7.25
CA ASN A 210 -4.53 22.66 7.84
C ASN A 210 -5.42 22.60 9.09
N ASP A 211 -6.29 21.60 9.20
CA ASP A 211 -7.24 21.45 10.31
C ASP A 211 -6.61 20.71 11.52
N VAL A 212 -5.44 20.08 11.31
CA VAL A 212 -4.84 19.16 12.28
C VAL A 212 -4.45 19.85 13.59
N GLU A 213 -3.90 21.06 13.56
CA GLU A 213 -3.48 21.77 14.76
C GLU A 213 -4.66 22.03 15.70
N GLN A 214 -5.77 22.53 15.15
CA GLN A 214 -6.99 22.82 15.92
C GLN A 214 -7.59 21.54 16.49
N SER A 215 -7.73 20.50 15.66
CA SER A 215 -8.30 19.20 16.07
C SER A 215 -7.46 18.50 17.12
N ALA A 216 -6.12 18.49 16.96
CA ALA A 216 -5.19 17.92 17.91
C ALA A 216 -5.24 18.65 19.26
N THR A 217 -5.25 19.99 19.24
CA THR A 217 -5.36 20.81 20.46
C THR A 217 -6.65 20.54 21.22
N ALA A 218 -7.79 20.52 20.50
CA ALA A 218 -9.09 20.24 21.11
C ALA A 218 -9.17 18.82 21.70
N LEU A 219 -8.56 17.83 21.03
CA LEU A 219 -8.53 16.44 21.48
C LEU A 219 -7.63 16.28 22.72
N MET A 220 -6.44 16.84 22.70
CA MET A 220 -5.46 16.69 23.79
C MET A 220 -5.95 17.30 25.11
N LYS A 221 -6.75 18.38 25.06
CA LYS A 221 -7.42 18.95 26.27
C LYS A 221 -8.45 18.02 26.92
N GLN A 222 -8.88 16.97 26.23
CA GLN A 222 -9.93 16.05 26.67
C GLN A 222 -9.42 14.61 26.87
N SER A 223 -8.14 14.36 26.59
CA SER A 223 -7.54 13.02 26.55
C SER A 223 -6.21 13.00 27.29
N GLU A 224 -5.79 11.84 27.76
CA GLU A 224 -4.56 11.64 28.52
C GLU A 224 -3.45 11.00 27.70
N VAL A 225 -3.81 10.36 26.58
CA VAL A 225 -2.93 9.81 25.56
C VAL A 225 -3.65 9.81 24.22
N ILE A 226 -2.92 10.04 23.12
CA ILE A 226 -3.49 10.04 21.77
C ILE A 226 -3.04 8.81 21.01
N TYR A 227 -3.99 8.10 20.41
CA TYR A 227 -3.75 7.12 19.39
C TYR A 227 -4.04 7.71 18.00
N ILE A 228 -3.14 7.46 17.04
CA ILE A 228 -3.31 7.85 15.64
C ILE A 228 -3.19 6.57 14.80
N PRO A 229 -4.21 6.19 14.01
CA PRO A 229 -4.12 5.05 13.10
C PRO A 229 -3.07 5.26 11.99
N THR A 230 -2.94 4.33 11.05
CA THR A 230 -2.14 4.56 9.82
C THR A 230 -2.88 5.53 8.90
N ASP A 231 -2.91 6.79 9.29
CA ASP A 231 -3.62 7.90 8.67
C ASP A 231 -2.65 8.80 7.91
N ASN A 232 -2.91 9.03 6.63
CA ASN A 232 -1.98 9.74 5.76
C ASN A 232 -1.95 11.23 6.04
N THR A 233 -3.09 11.82 6.37
CA THR A 233 -3.22 13.25 6.72
C THR A 233 -2.50 13.54 8.04
N MET A 234 -2.67 12.66 9.04
CA MET A 234 -1.98 12.78 10.32
C MET A 234 -0.48 12.54 10.17
N ALA A 235 -0.07 11.54 9.38
CA ALA A 235 1.35 11.27 9.10
C ALA A 235 2.07 12.46 8.46
N ALA A 236 1.43 13.13 7.48
CA ALA A 236 1.96 14.35 6.88
C ALA A 236 2.03 15.53 7.86
N SER A 237 1.24 15.50 8.93
CA SER A 237 1.12 16.58 9.92
C SER A 237 1.84 16.28 11.25
N MET A 238 2.64 15.21 11.35
CA MET A 238 3.25 14.78 12.62
C MET A 238 4.12 15.84 13.30
N ALA A 239 4.76 16.72 12.53
CA ALA A 239 5.53 17.83 13.11
C ALA A 239 4.63 18.79 13.90
N THR A 240 3.46 19.12 13.36
CA THR A 240 2.44 19.96 14.01
C THR A 240 1.85 19.25 15.24
N ILE A 241 1.46 17.98 15.09
CA ILE A 241 0.95 17.15 16.18
C ILE A 241 1.98 17.08 17.33
N GLY A 242 3.26 16.92 17.00
CA GLY A 242 4.35 16.89 17.99
C GLY A 242 4.50 18.20 18.78
N LYS A 243 4.32 19.36 18.13
CA LYS A 243 4.32 20.68 18.80
C LYS A 243 3.14 20.79 19.76
N VAL A 244 1.94 20.41 19.33
CA VAL A 244 0.72 20.42 20.16
C VAL A 244 0.90 19.47 21.35
N SER A 245 1.36 18.24 21.11
CA SER A 245 1.64 17.24 22.15
C SER A 245 2.63 17.75 23.21
N THR A 246 3.65 18.50 22.80
CA THR A 246 4.62 19.10 23.71
C THR A 246 3.97 20.20 24.57
N LYS A 247 3.18 21.07 23.94
CA LYS A 247 2.48 22.19 24.59
C LYS A 247 1.43 21.70 25.60
N GLU A 248 0.60 20.75 25.17
CA GLU A 248 -0.50 20.21 26.00
C GLU A 248 -0.02 19.11 26.98
N LYS A 249 1.26 18.68 26.88
CA LYS A 249 1.87 17.61 27.69
C LYS A 249 1.14 16.27 27.58
N VAL A 250 0.60 15.94 26.42
CA VAL A 250 -0.13 14.70 26.15
C VAL A 250 0.69 13.82 25.18
N PRO A 251 1.05 12.58 25.56
CA PRO A 251 1.82 11.68 24.71
C PRO A 251 1.01 11.20 23.51
N VAL A 252 1.70 10.93 22.40
CA VAL A 252 1.13 10.40 21.16
C VAL A 252 1.75 9.04 20.88
N VAL A 253 0.90 8.02 20.69
CA VAL A 253 1.26 6.64 20.32
C VAL A 253 0.62 6.33 18.96
N PRO A 254 1.33 6.55 17.85
CA PRO A 254 0.78 6.29 16.52
C PRO A 254 0.94 4.82 16.15
N ALA A 255 0.10 4.35 15.22
CA ALA A 255 0.20 2.98 14.68
C ALA A 255 1.44 2.76 13.80
N ASP A 256 2.02 3.81 13.25
CA ASP A 256 3.09 3.79 12.26
C ASP A 256 4.44 4.13 12.89
N ALA A 257 5.45 3.32 12.58
CA ALA A 257 6.84 3.49 13.03
C ALA A 257 7.50 4.80 12.53
N THR A 258 7.10 5.32 11.37
CA THR A 258 7.66 6.59 10.86
C THR A 258 7.12 7.79 11.64
N MET A 259 5.83 7.75 12.02
CA MET A 259 5.23 8.76 12.88
C MET A 259 5.88 8.80 14.28
N VAL A 260 6.29 7.63 14.83
CA VAL A 260 7.05 7.57 16.09
C VAL A 260 8.35 8.34 15.98
N LYS A 261 9.11 8.13 14.91
CA LYS A 261 10.38 8.83 14.70
C LYS A 261 10.22 10.35 14.61
N LEU A 262 9.08 10.83 14.11
CA LEU A 262 8.78 12.25 13.98
C LEU A 262 8.33 12.88 15.31
N ALA A 263 7.34 12.29 15.98
CA ALA A 263 6.74 12.90 17.15
C ALA A 263 6.02 11.95 18.12
N GLY A 264 5.83 10.67 17.78
CA GLY A 264 5.26 9.67 18.69
C GLY A 264 6.24 9.20 19.76
N VAL A 265 5.77 8.52 20.79
CA VAL A 265 6.64 7.97 21.86
C VAL A 265 7.13 6.56 21.53
N ALA A 266 6.25 5.68 21.10
CA ALA A 266 6.56 4.30 20.71
C ALA A 266 5.40 3.68 19.93
N THR A 267 5.67 2.57 19.22
CA THR A 267 4.66 1.67 18.65
C THR A 267 5.25 0.29 18.38
N VAL A 268 4.39 -0.72 18.30
CA VAL A 268 4.72 -1.99 17.64
C VAL A 268 4.20 -1.89 16.20
N GLY A 269 5.10 -1.67 15.25
CA GLY A 269 4.74 -1.30 13.87
C GLY A 269 5.62 -1.95 12.82
N ILE A 270 5.34 -1.62 11.57
CA ILE A 270 5.98 -2.15 10.37
C ILE A 270 7.03 -1.20 9.79
N ASN A 271 7.91 -1.76 8.93
CA ASN A 271 8.86 -0.97 8.15
C ASN A 271 8.31 -0.81 6.73
N TYR A 272 8.00 0.41 6.32
CA TYR A 272 7.41 0.70 5.01
C TYR A 272 8.39 0.51 3.83
N GLU A 273 9.70 0.63 4.04
CA GLU A 273 10.67 0.29 3.00
C GLU A 273 10.66 -1.22 2.71
N ASP A 274 10.59 -2.06 3.75
CA ASP A 274 10.45 -3.51 3.60
C ASP A 274 9.12 -3.88 2.94
N LEU A 275 8.04 -3.16 3.28
CA LEU A 275 6.73 -3.30 2.63
C LEU A 275 6.82 -3.02 1.13
N GLY A 276 7.49 -1.94 0.76
CA GLY A 276 7.76 -1.59 -0.63
C GLY A 276 8.58 -2.65 -1.36
N LYS A 277 9.63 -3.20 -0.73
CA LYS A 277 10.43 -4.32 -1.28
C LYS A 277 9.56 -5.56 -1.51
N GLN A 278 8.68 -5.87 -0.57
CA GLN A 278 7.74 -6.99 -0.70
C GLN A 278 6.80 -6.78 -1.90
N THR A 279 6.26 -5.57 -2.06
CA THR A 279 5.43 -5.20 -3.23
C THR A 279 6.23 -5.25 -4.54
N GLY A 280 7.50 -4.84 -4.52
CA GLY A 280 8.41 -4.93 -5.67
C GLY A 280 8.61 -6.37 -6.16
N LYS A 281 8.68 -7.34 -5.24
CA LYS A 281 8.73 -8.77 -5.60
C LYS A 281 7.47 -9.23 -6.33
N LEU A 282 6.30 -8.74 -5.94
CA LEU A 282 5.05 -9.01 -6.67
C LEU A 282 5.08 -8.39 -8.07
N ALA A 283 5.58 -7.15 -8.20
CA ALA A 283 5.76 -6.50 -9.50
C ALA A 283 6.65 -7.32 -10.44
N VAL A 284 7.78 -7.82 -9.95
CA VAL A 284 8.68 -8.69 -10.72
C VAL A 284 7.97 -9.95 -11.21
N LYS A 285 7.11 -10.56 -10.39
CA LYS A 285 6.31 -11.73 -10.79
C LYS A 285 5.33 -11.38 -11.93
N LEU A 286 4.64 -10.23 -11.84
CA LEU A 286 3.73 -9.74 -12.91
C LEU A 286 4.49 -9.44 -14.20
N LEU A 287 5.62 -8.73 -14.13
CA LEU A 287 6.46 -8.40 -15.28
C LEU A 287 7.06 -9.64 -15.97
N LYS A 288 7.15 -10.76 -15.24
CA LYS A 288 7.55 -12.10 -15.76
C LYS A 288 6.35 -12.95 -16.24
N GLY A 289 5.15 -12.36 -16.34
CA GLY A 289 3.98 -13.02 -16.94
C GLY A 289 3.06 -13.74 -15.95
N LYS A 290 3.29 -13.66 -14.62
CA LYS A 290 2.29 -14.13 -13.64
C LYS A 290 1.05 -13.25 -13.75
N GLN A 291 -0.12 -13.83 -13.52
CA GLN A 291 -1.38 -13.07 -13.50
C GLN A 291 -1.70 -12.60 -12.07
N VAL A 292 -2.43 -11.49 -11.95
CA VAL A 292 -2.84 -10.92 -10.65
C VAL A 292 -3.59 -11.97 -9.80
N LYS A 293 -4.51 -12.72 -10.41
CA LYS A 293 -5.31 -13.76 -9.73
C LYS A 293 -4.48 -14.88 -9.08
N ASP A 294 -3.23 -15.06 -9.53
CA ASP A 294 -2.30 -16.09 -9.01
C ASP A 294 -1.39 -15.56 -7.89
N LEU A 295 -1.55 -14.31 -7.52
CA LEU A 295 -0.75 -13.61 -6.51
C LEU A 295 -1.67 -13.17 -5.37
N ALA A 296 -1.72 -13.97 -4.30
CA ALA A 296 -2.47 -13.58 -3.09
C ALA A 296 -2.01 -12.21 -2.56
N VAL A 297 -2.93 -11.49 -1.93
CA VAL A 297 -2.57 -10.30 -1.15
C VAL A 297 -1.69 -10.73 0.02
N GLU A 298 -0.58 -10.06 0.20
CA GLU A 298 0.37 -10.34 1.27
C GLU A 298 0.19 -9.37 2.45
N THR A 299 0.60 -9.81 3.64
CA THR A 299 0.66 -8.98 4.85
C THR A 299 2.12 -8.62 5.16
N PRO A 300 2.39 -7.63 6.04
CA PRO A 300 3.74 -7.32 6.47
C PRO A 300 4.45 -8.54 7.05
N ALA A 301 5.67 -8.79 6.60
CA ALA A 301 6.43 -9.96 7.04
C ALA A 301 6.87 -9.89 8.51
N LYS A 302 7.05 -8.67 9.07
CA LYS A 302 7.55 -8.44 10.44
C LYS A 302 7.01 -7.14 11.02
N THR A 303 6.72 -7.19 12.32
CA THR A 303 6.52 -6.00 13.17
C THR A 303 7.65 -5.91 14.20
N ARG A 304 7.89 -4.74 14.74
CA ARG A 304 8.89 -4.50 15.79
C ARG A 304 8.50 -3.31 16.66
N LEU A 305 8.98 -3.33 17.89
CA LEU A 305 8.91 -2.15 18.76
C LEU A 305 9.82 -1.04 18.17
N VAL A 306 9.23 0.12 17.97
CA VAL A 306 9.95 1.35 17.54
C VAL A 306 9.69 2.41 18.60
N THR A 307 10.76 3.07 19.02
CA THR A 307 10.74 4.07 20.11
C THR A 307 11.36 5.38 19.64
N ASN A 308 11.00 6.46 20.35
CA ASN A 308 11.60 7.78 20.19
C ASN A 308 12.17 8.22 21.53
N PRO A 309 13.48 8.06 21.78
CA PRO A 309 14.09 8.34 23.07
C PRO A 309 13.83 9.75 23.60
N LYS A 310 13.84 10.75 22.74
CA LYS A 310 13.56 12.15 23.11
C LYS A 310 12.13 12.31 23.62
N ARG A 311 11.16 11.68 22.97
CA ARG A 311 9.74 11.74 23.38
C ARG A 311 9.50 10.89 24.62
N MET A 312 10.15 9.75 24.73
CA MET A 312 10.12 8.92 25.95
C MET A 312 10.58 9.72 27.16
N GLN A 313 11.75 10.35 27.10
CA GLN A 313 12.28 11.19 28.15
C GLN A 313 11.30 12.32 28.55
N GLN A 314 10.70 12.97 27.56
CA GLN A 314 9.73 14.05 27.77
C GLN A 314 8.51 13.60 28.59
N PHE A 315 8.08 12.35 28.44
CA PHE A 315 6.91 11.80 29.12
C PHE A 315 7.26 10.83 30.26
N GLY A 316 8.52 10.80 30.71
CA GLY A 316 8.96 9.99 31.82
C GLY A 316 8.94 8.48 31.58
N LEU A 317 9.08 8.06 30.31
CA LEU A 317 9.09 6.65 29.91
C LEU A 317 10.51 6.09 29.82
N THR A 318 10.67 4.81 30.16
CA THR A 318 11.93 4.07 30.03
C THR A 318 11.79 2.93 29.02
N GLU A 319 12.91 2.47 28.47
CA GLU A 319 12.90 1.29 27.60
C GLU A 319 12.36 0.04 28.28
N ALA A 320 12.64 -0.12 29.58
CA ALA A 320 12.14 -1.25 30.37
C ALA A 320 10.60 -1.26 30.41
N MET A 321 9.97 -0.08 30.65
CA MET A 321 8.50 0.04 30.63
C MET A 321 7.91 -0.36 29.27
N LEU A 322 8.53 0.05 28.17
CA LEU A 322 8.03 -0.27 26.83
C LEU A 322 8.20 -1.75 26.48
N LYS A 323 9.35 -2.35 26.82
CA LYS A 323 9.59 -3.80 26.59
C LYS A 323 8.66 -4.68 27.44
N GLN A 324 8.35 -4.26 28.67
CA GLN A 324 7.38 -5.00 29.50
C GLN A 324 5.94 -4.88 28.98
N ALA A 325 5.64 -3.80 28.25
CA ALA A 325 4.32 -3.58 27.67
C ALA A 325 4.11 -4.29 26.33
N GLU A 326 5.18 -4.58 25.58
CA GLU A 326 5.17 -5.30 24.31
C GLU A 326 4.67 -6.73 24.50
#